data_a50e0d92e58681654deaca166bd1907b
#
_entry.id   a50e0d92e58681654deaca166bd1907b
#
_cell.length_a   1.000
_cell.length_b   1.000
_cell.length_c   1.000
_cell.angle_alpha   90.00
_cell.angle_beta   90.00
_cell.angle_gamma   90.00
#
_symmetry.space_group_name_H-M   'P 1'
#
loop_
_entity.id
_entity.type
_entity.pdbx_description
1 polymer ?
#
loop_
_entity_poly.entity_id
_entity_poly.type
_entity_poly.pdbx_seq_one_letter_code
_entity_poly.pdbx_strand_id
1 'polypeptide(L)'
;VFARASAWRARTFSALRHPHYRRYWLSQLLSLVGSWMQATAQQYLVLELSGGSSAALGYVTVAQFLPSLLLSLFAGAVIDRVPRRRVLITTQLVLLSTATALAVTTHLGVVSLGLVMVLAFVSGTANAFDMPARQSMVVDFVPRGDVPNAVALNSLSFNVSRTIGQALFGVVAALGVSLLAGGDPDRLSRLALPFYLNVGSFFAVLFVLATLPFPPREIGQHGSVADDVREGLRYVRATPAVRNVMLLVGLLSLTVINFNVIIPYYARVVFGAREAAFGTLSAAFGVGAMAGALWQASKPNPARNLRVGAVILLASAVALAFTPGPALAAPVLAACGFGMLTLLVSANSTVQLTIPDHLRGRVMSLYSFVLVGMGPPGALLASTLIGREGPLGPRWGLVTLSALGGVALLALWGRLPRRITPPAAAADPPGVPAD
;
A
#
# COMPACT_ATOMS: atom_id res chain seq x y z
N VAL A 1 36.96 -0.06 10.58
CA VAL A 1 35.57 -0.54 10.54
C VAL A 1 34.63 0.53 11.09
N PHE A 2 34.90 1.18 12.24
CA PHE A 2 34.01 2.18 12.86
C PHE A 2 33.85 3.45 12.01
N ALA A 3 34.91 3.96 11.36
CA ALA A 3 34.83 5.14 10.51
C ALA A 3 33.99 4.89 9.23
N ARG A 4 34.05 3.70 8.65
CA ARG A 4 33.20 3.31 7.50
C ARG A 4 31.74 3.15 7.90
N ALA A 5 31.47 2.59 9.09
CA ALA A 5 30.10 2.45 9.61
C ALA A 5 29.49 3.82 9.96
N SER A 6 30.25 4.77 10.50
CA SER A 6 29.77 6.13 10.79
C SER A 6 29.50 6.92 9.50
N ALA A 7 30.37 6.81 8.49
CA ALA A 7 30.16 7.45 7.19
C ALA A 7 28.97 6.85 6.43
N TRP A 8 28.75 5.53 6.52
CA TRP A 8 27.59 4.87 5.94
C TRP A 8 26.29 5.33 6.62
N ARG A 9 26.23 5.32 7.96
CA ARG A 9 25.09 5.84 8.73
C ARG A 9 24.81 7.31 8.40
N ALA A 10 25.86 8.12 8.27
CA ALA A 10 25.76 9.53 7.96
C ALA A 10 25.15 9.78 6.57
N ARG A 11 25.37 8.91 5.60
CA ARG A 11 24.79 8.99 4.24
C ARG A 11 23.40 8.37 4.19
N THR A 12 23.19 7.24 4.85
CA THR A 12 21.92 6.49 4.81
C THR A 12 20.78 7.22 5.52
N PHE A 13 21.08 8.03 6.53
CA PHE A 13 20.10 8.78 7.32
C PHE A 13 20.33 10.29 7.25
N SER A 14 20.86 10.81 6.13
CA SER A 14 21.21 12.22 5.99
C SER A 14 20.01 13.15 6.17
N ALA A 15 18.85 12.80 5.65
CA ALA A 15 17.62 13.59 5.79
C ALA A 15 17.15 13.73 7.26
N LEU A 16 17.45 12.77 8.14
CA LEU A 16 17.06 12.85 9.56
C LEU A 16 17.94 13.84 10.37
N ARG A 17 18.98 14.40 9.77
CA ARG A 17 19.75 15.51 10.38
C ARG A 17 18.94 16.80 10.45
N HIS A 18 17.96 16.94 9.55
CA HIS A 18 17.07 18.11 9.51
C HIS A 18 16.00 17.99 10.59
N PRO A 19 15.96 18.85 11.62
CA PRO A 19 15.10 18.67 12.80
C PRO A 19 13.61 18.68 12.46
N HIS A 20 13.19 19.49 11.49
CA HIS A 20 11.78 19.54 11.06
C HIS A 20 11.38 18.24 10.35
N TYR A 21 12.21 17.74 9.42
CA TYR A 21 11.97 16.46 8.76
C TYR A 21 11.96 15.30 9.76
N ARG A 22 12.90 15.26 10.71
CA ARG A 22 12.98 14.20 11.73
C ARG A 22 11.72 14.15 12.60
N ARG A 23 11.23 15.31 13.09
CA ARG A 23 9.98 15.38 13.88
C ARG A 23 8.79 14.88 13.08
N TYR A 24 8.67 15.33 11.84
CA TYR A 24 7.64 14.88 10.91
C TYR A 24 7.74 13.37 10.67
N TRP A 25 8.91 12.88 10.30
CA TRP A 25 9.15 11.48 9.98
C TRP A 25 8.84 10.53 11.15
N LEU A 26 9.25 10.87 12.38
CA LEU A 26 8.95 10.08 13.57
C LEU A 26 7.46 10.04 13.89
N SER A 27 6.75 11.16 13.79
CA SER A 27 5.30 11.19 13.99
C SER A 27 4.56 10.37 12.93
N GLN A 28 5.01 10.44 11.69
CA GLN A 28 4.47 9.63 10.59
C GLN A 28 4.71 8.13 10.77
N LEU A 29 5.90 7.75 11.21
CA LEU A 29 6.24 6.34 11.49
C LEU A 29 5.28 5.77 12.54
N LEU A 30 5.06 6.50 13.64
CA LEU A 30 4.12 6.10 14.71
C LEU A 30 2.69 5.97 14.17
N SER A 31 2.22 6.96 13.42
CA SER A 31 0.87 6.96 12.85
C SER A 31 0.68 5.86 11.81
N LEU A 32 1.70 5.57 11.00
CA LEU A 32 1.64 4.47 10.03
C LEU A 32 1.56 3.10 10.73
N VAL A 33 2.31 2.90 11.82
CA VAL A 33 2.19 1.65 12.61
C VAL A 33 0.78 1.50 13.16
N GLY A 34 0.20 2.55 13.75
CA GLY A 34 -1.17 2.56 14.24
C GLY A 34 -2.19 2.29 13.13
N SER A 35 -2.03 2.93 11.98
CA SER A 35 -2.94 2.77 10.83
C SER A 35 -2.91 1.36 10.25
N TRP A 36 -1.73 0.72 10.14
CA TRP A 36 -1.63 -0.68 9.68
C TRP A 36 -2.19 -1.67 10.71
N MET A 37 -1.99 -1.40 12.00
CA MET A 37 -2.59 -2.18 13.07
C MET A 37 -4.12 -2.08 13.03
N GLN A 38 -4.67 -0.85 12.89
CA GLN A 38 -6.10 -0.61 12.71
C GLN A 38 -6.64 -1.32 11.47
N ALA A 39 -5.98 -1.23 10.32
CA ALA A 39 -6.41 -1.89 9.09
C ALA A 39 -6.55 -3.41 9.28
N THR A 40 -5.58 -4.01 9.99
CA THR A 40 -5.61 -5.44 10.32
C THR A 40 -6.76 -5.77 11.29
N ALA A 41 -6.97 -4.95 12.32
CA ALA A 41 -8.07 -5.09 13.26
C ALA A 41 -9.44 -4.95 12.59
N GLN A 42 -9.56 -4.00 11.65
CA GLN A 42 -10.81 -3.79 10.89
C GLN A 42 -11.14 -4.99 10.00
N GLN A 43 -10.16 -5.59 9.33
CA GLN A 43 -10.37 -6.80 8.53
C GLN A 43 -10.84 -7.97 9.40
N TYR A 44 -10.23 -8.13 10.58
CA TYR A 44 -10.64 -9.16 11.54
C TYR A 44 -12.04 -8.88 12.07
N LEU A 45 -12.36 -7.64 12.45
CA LEU A 45 -13.69 -7.21 12.91
C LEU A 45 -14.77 -7.47 11.85
N VAL A 46 -14.48 -7.20 10.58
CA VAL A 46 -15.42 -7.48 9.46
C VAL A 46 -15.78 -8.96 9.40
N LEU A 47 -14.80 -9.85 9.55
CA LEU A 47 -15.05 -11.30 9.58
C LEU A 47 -15.87 -11.73 10.82
N GLU A 48 -15.60 -11.15 12.00
CA GLU A 48 -16.39 -11.41 13.20
C GLU A 48 -17.85 -10.97 13.01
N LEU A 49 -18.08 -9.75 12.51
CA LEU A 49 -19.42 -9.19 12.30
C LEU A 49 -20.24 -9.89 11.21
N SER A 50 -19.55 -10.51 10.25
CA SER A 50 -20.18 -11.14 9.08
C SER A 50 -20.24 -12.66 9.15
N GLY A 51 -19.85 -13.27 10.28
CA GLY A 51 -19.79 -14.73 10.39
C GLY A 51 -18.78 -15.39 9.45
N GLY A 52 -17.71 -14.68 9.09
CA GLY A 52 -16.65 -15.17 8.22
C GLY A 52 -16.89 -14.94 6.72
N SER A 53 -17.75 -14.02 6.33
CA SER A 53 -18.04 -13.74 4.91
C SER A 53 -16.87 -13.09 4.21
N SER A 54 -16.36 -13.72 3.14
CA SER A 54 -15.36 -13.13 2.24
C SER A 54 -15.95 -11.95 1.45
N ALA A 55 -17.23 -12.01 1.09
CA ALA A 55 -17.93 -10.93 0.38
C ALA A 55 -17.93 -9.64 1.21
N ALA A 56 -18.13 -9.73 2.53
CA ALA A 56 -18.05 -8.58 3.43
C ALA A 56 -16.67 -7.91 3.38
N LEU A 57 -15.57 -8.69 3.36
CA LEU A 57 -14.21 -8.14 3.16
C LEU A 57 -14.07 -7.44 1.81
N GLY A 58 -14.63 -8.04 0.75
CA GLY A 58 -14.65 -7.45 -0.58
C GLY A 58 -15.37 -6.09 -0.59
N TYR A 59 -16.58 -6.02 -0.03
CA TYR A 59 -17.38 -4.78 0.02
C TYR A 59 -16.70 -3.68 0.84
N VAL A 60 -16.13 -4.00 2.01
CA VAL A 60 -15.40 -3.03 2.83
C VAL A 60 -14.15 -2.56 2.10
N THR A 61 -13.43 -3.44 1.40
CA THR A 61 -12.26 -3.07 0.59
C THR A 61 -12.67 -2.14 -0.56
N VAL A 62 -13.79 -2.41 -1.24
CA VAL A 62 -14.32 -1.51 -2.26
C VAL A 62 -14.68 -0.16 -1.67
N ALA A 63 -15.42 -0.13 -0.56
CA ALA A 63 -15.79 1.11 0.12
C ALA A 63 -14.56 1.94 0.47
N GLN A 64 -13.47 1.32 0.89
CA GLN A 64 -12.23 1.99 1.26
C GLN A 64 -11.42 2.53 0.07
N PHE A 65 -11.32 1.79 -1.04
CA PHE A 65 -10.45 2.17 -2.15
C PHE A 65 -11.18 2.86 -3.31
N LEU A 66 -12.50 2.69 -3.45
CA LEU A 66 -13.29 3.34 -4.49
C LEU A 66 -13.20 4.87 -4.46
N PRO A 67 -13.28 5.55 -3.31
CA PRO A 67 -13.08 7.00 -3.26
C PRO A 67 -11.70 7.42 -3.77
N SER A 68 -10.65 6.68 -3.40
CA SER A 68 -9.29 6.96 -3.89
C SER A 68 -9.19 6.83 -5.40
N LEU A 69 -9.86 5.85 -6.00
CA LEU A 69 -9.92 5.67 -7.45
C LEU A 69 -10.62 6.86 -8.13
N LEU A 70 -11.79 7.25 -7.63
CA LEU A 70 -12.62 8.31 -8.23
C LEU A 70 -12.03 9.71 -8.02
N LEU A 71 -11.40 9.95 -6.87
CA LEU A 71 -10.95 11.28 -6.46
C LEU A 71 -9.47 11.54 -6.71
N SER A 72 -8.67 10.52 -7.05
CA SER A 72 -7.21 10.66 -7.23
C SER A 72 -6.80 11.74 -8.25
N LEU A 73 -7.56 11.88 -9.33
CA LEU A 73 -7.33 12.91 -10.35
C LEU A 73 -7.65 14.32 -9.84
N PHE A 74 -8.69 14.44 -9.00
CA PHE A 74 -9.07 15.73 -8.39
C PHE A 74 -8.18 16.08 -7.21
N ALA A 75 -7.66 15.10 -6.48
CA ALA A 75 -6.81 15.32 -5.32
C ALA A 75 -5.55 16.13 -5.66
N GLY A 76 -4.91 15.84 -6.79
CA GLY A 76 -3.78 16.62 -7.29
C GLY A 76 -4.14 18.10 -7.46
N ALA A 77 -5.23 18.39 -8.17
CA ALA A 77 -5.68 19.76 -8.41
C ALA A 77 -6.03 20.54 -7.11
N VAL A 78 -6.58 19.84 -6.11
CA VAL A 78 -6.88 20.44 -4.79
C VAL A 78 -5.59 20.75 -4.04
N ILE A 79 -4.62 19.81 -4.02
CA ILE A 79 -3.34 19.96 -3.31
C ILE A 79 -2.50 21.10 -3.91
N ASP A 80 -2.65 21.36 -5.20
CA ASP A 80 -1.95 22.46 -5.86
C ASP A 80 -2.57 23.84 -5.57
N ARG A 81 -3.86 23.89 -5.22
CA ARG A 81 -4.62 25.14 -4.96
C ARG A 81 -4.79 25.46 -3.48
N VAL A 82 -4.66 24.48 -2.61
CA VAL A 82 -4.88 24.62 -1.15
C VAL A 82 -3.56 24.43 -0.41
N PRO A 83 -3.26 25.24 0.64
CA PRO A 83 -2.08 25.03 1.45
C PRO A 83 -2.01 23.58 1.98
N ARG A 84 -0.94 22.85 1.66
CA ARG A 84 -0.75 21.44 2.02
C ARG A 84 -1.01 21.15 3.50
N ARG A 85 -0.59 22.09 4.38
CA ARG A 85 -0.86 22.00 5.82
C ARG A 85 -2.35 21.89 6.13
N ARG A 86 -3.19 22.69 5.46
CA ARG A 86 -4.65 22.63 5.67
C ARG A 86 -5.21 21.30 5.19
N VAL A 87 -4.80 20.83 4.01
CA VAL A 87 -5.22 19.53 3.49
C VAL A 87 -4.86 18.44 4.49
N LEU A 88 -3.61 18.37 4.96
CA LEU A 88 -3.15 17.36 5.90
C LEU A 88 -3.87 17.43 7.26
N ILE A 89 -4.04 18.61 7.83
CA ILE A 89 -4.76 18.74 9.11
C ILE A 89 -6.21 18.27 8.94
N THR A 90 -6.89 18.68 7.88
CA THR A 90 -8.28 18.28 7.62
C THR A 90 -8.40 16.76 7.43
N THR A 91 -7.55 16.17 6.59
CA THR A 91 -7.57 14.72 6.36
C THR A 91 -7.24 13.93 7.63
N GLN A 92 -6.28 14.41 8.43
CA GLN A 92 -5.92 13.78 9.70
C GLN A 92 -7.05 13.88 10.74
N LEU A 93 -7.79 14.99 10.79
CA LEU A 93 -8.98 15.13 11.65
C LEU A 93 -10.10 14.18 11.21
N VAL A 94 -10.34 14.01 9.92
CA VAL A 94 -11.31 13.04 9.40
C VAL A 94 -10.88 11.62 9.75
N LEU A 95 -9.62 11.27 9.54
CA LEU A 95 -9.10 9.93 9.88
C LEU A 95 -9.15 9.67 11.40
N LEU A 96 -8.84 10.66 12.23
CA LEU A 96 -8.98 10.60 13.69
C LEU A 96 -10.46 10.36 14.08
N SER A 97 -11.38 11.11 13.49
CA SER A 97 -12.81 10.99 13.79
C SER A 97 -13.35 9.60 13.40
N THR A 98 -12.98 9.08 12.23
CA THR A 98 -13.38 7.74 11.78
C THR A 98 -12.78 6.63 12.66
N ALA A 99 -11.50 6.77 13.06
CA ALA A 99 -10.86 5.84 13.99
C ALA A 99 -11.50 5.86 15.37
N THR A 100 -11.85 7.06 15.87
CA THR A 100 -12.54 7.23 17.16
C THR A 100 -13.94 6.62 17.12
N ALA A 101 -14.70 6.87 16.06
CA ALA A 101 -16.03 6.28 15.88
C ALA A 101 -15.95 4.75 15.87
N LEU A 102 -14.97 4.19 15.13
CA LEU A 102 -14.76 2.74 15.08
C LEU A 102 -14.34 2.17 16.44
N ALA A 103 -13.44 2.86 17.17
CA ALA A 103 -13.01 2.45 18.51
C ALA A 103 -14.16 2.42 19.50
N VAL A 104 -14.93 3.51 19.59
CA VAL A 104 -16.03 3.66 20.54
C VAL A 104 -17.17 2.69 20.25
N THR A 105 -17.59 2.58 18.99
CA THR A 105 -18.71 1.67 18.63
C THR A 105 -18.33 0.20 18.80
N THR A 106 -17.08 -0.16 18.55
CA THR A 106 -16.56 -1.52 18.83
C THR A 106 -16.49 -1.80 20.32
N HIS A 107 -16.03 -0.82 21.11
CA HIS A 107 -15.98 -0.95 22.58
C HIS A 107 -17.38 -1.14 23.18
N LEU A 108 -18.35 -0.34 22.73
CA LEU A 108 -19.73 -0.41 23.19
C LEU A 108 -20.51 -1.64 22.64
N GLY A 109 -19.92 -2.40 21.71
CA GLY A 109 -20.58 -3.55 21.08
C GLY A 109 -21.71 -3.18 20.12
N VAL A 110 -21.83 -1.90 19.71
CA VAL A 110 -22.87 -1.40 18.78
C VAL A 110 -22.39 -1.26 17.33
N VAL A 111 -21.15 -1.67 17.05
CA VAL A 111 -20.58 -1.65 15.72
C VAL A 111 -21.34 -2.60 14.78
N SER A 112 -21.61 -2.15 13.56
CA SER A 112 -22.25 -2.94 12.52
C SER A 112 -21.43 -2.93 11.23
N LEU A 113 -21.63 -3.92 10.37
CA LEU A 113 -20.93 -4.00 9.07
C LEU A 113 -21.21 -2.76 8.22
N GLY A 114 -22.46 -2.27 8.21
CA GLY A 114 -22.83 -1.03 7.49
C GLY A 114 -22.07 0.18 8.01
N LEU A 115 -21.90 0.33 9.33
CA LEU A 115 -21.11 1.41 9.91
C LEU A 115 -19.64 1.29 9.52
N VAL A 116 -19.05 0.09 9.56
CA VAL A 116 -17.65 -0.14 9.11
C VAL A 116 -17.47 0.26 7.64
N MET A 117 -18.45 -0.07 6.78
CA MET A 117 -18.41 0.32 5.35
C MET A 117 -18.45 1.85 5.17
N VAL A 118 -19.32 2.54 5.90
CA VAL A 118 -19.41 4.02 5.85
C VAL A 118 -18.10 4.64 6.34
N LEU A 119 -17.57 4.19 7.48
CA LEU A 119 -16.30 4.70 8.01
C LEU A 119 -15.11 4.38 7.08
N ALA A 120 -15.12 3.21 6.43
CA ALA A 120 -14.12 2.84 5.42
C ALA A 120 -14.19 3.78 4.19
N PHE A 121 -15.39 4.11 3.72
CA PHE A 121 -15.58 5.04 2.61
C PHE A 121 -15.09 6.45 2.95
N VAL A 122 -15.44 6.97 4.13
CA VAL A 122 -14.98 8.29 4.63
C VAL A 122 -13.46 8.31 4.79
N SER A 123 -12.88 7.26 5.38
CA SER A 123 -11.42 7.13 5.51
C SER A 123 -10.74 7.04 4.15
N GLY A 124 -11.31 6.30 3.19
CA GLY A 124 -10.83 6.19 1.82
C GLY A 124 -10.83 7.53 1.10
N THR A 125 -11.88 8.33 1.30
CA THR A 125 -11.98 9.70 0.80
C THR A 125 -10.86 10.58 1.36
N ALA A 126 -10.65 10.55 2.68
CA ALA A 126 -9.57 11.32 3.31
C ALA A 126 -8.19 10.87 2.79
N ASN A 127 -7.95 9.58 2.65
CA ASN A 127 -6.69 9.02 2.15
C ASN A 127 -6.40 9.40 0.68
N ALA A 128 -7.42 9.61 -0.15
CA ALA A 128 -7.26 10.08 -1.53
C ALA A 128 -6.53 11.43 -1.62
N PHE A 129 -6.70 12.29 -0.62
CA PHE A 129 -6.03 13.60 -0.53
C PHE A 129 -4.78 13.55 0.37
N ASP A 130 -4.81 12.78 1.44
CA ASP A 130 -3.75 12.71 2.45
C ASP A 130 -2.45 12.15 1.84
N MET A 131 -2.52 11.05 1.10
CA MET A 131 -1.35 10.36 0.57
C MET A 131 -0.51 11.23 -0.40
N PRO A 132 -1.08 11.87 -1.44
CA PRO A 132 -0.30 12.74 -2.31
C PRO A 132 0.15 14.03 -1.61
N ALA A 133 -0.64 14.59 -0.66
CA ALA A 133 -0.23 15.73 0.13
C ALA A 133 1.00 15.42 1.00
N ARG A 134 1.06 14.25 1.63
CA ARG A 134 2.23 13.79 2.40
C ARG A 134 3.47 13.61 1.52
N GLN A 135 3.32 12.98 0.35
CA GLN A 135 4.44 12.76 -0.56
C GLN A 135 5.03 14.08 -1.05
N SER A 136 4.17 15.05 -1.34
CA SER A 136 4.61 16.37 -1.78
C SER A 136 5.28 17.21 -0.67
N MET A 137 5.04 16.90 0.60
CA MET A 137 5.58 17.64 1.73
C MET A 137 7.03 17.27 2.09
N VAL A 138 7.50 16.10 1.66
CA VAL A 138 8.86 15.62 1.94
C VAL A 138 9.92 16.61 1.45
N VAL A 139 9.69 17.19 0.27
CA VAL A 139 10.63 18.16 -0.35
C VAL A 139 10.66 19.52 0.35
N ASP A 140 9.67 19.83 1.18
CA ASP A 140 9.58 21.11 1.87
C ASP A 140 10.48 21.17 3.13
N PHE A 141 10.90 20.03 3.66
CA PHE A 141 11.65 19.90 4.91
C PHE A 141 13.12 19.52 4.75
N VAL A 142 13.57 19.22 3.53
CA VAL A 142 14.96 18.83 3.26
C VAL A 142 15.52 19.59 2.05
N PRO A 143 16.81 19.93 2.03
CA PRO A 143 17.48 20.47 0.86
C PRO A 143 17.40 19.51 -0.33
N ARG A 144 17.48 20.04 -1.56
CA ARG A 144 17.38 19.24 -2.81
C ARG A 144 18.31 18.02 -2.84
N GLY A 145 19.53 18.14 -2.27
CA GLY A 145 20.50 17.06 -2.20
C GLY A 145 20.08 15.87 -1.33
N ASP A 146 19.25 16.11 -0.30
CA ASP A 146 18.77 15.07 0.63
C ASP A 146 17.38 14.51 0.26
N VAL A 147 16.70 15.07 -0.76
CA VAL A 147 15.38 14.59 -1.21
C VAL A 147 15.38 13.10 -1.56
N PRO A 148 16.35 12.54 -2.31
CA PRO A 148 16.36 11.11 -2.60
C PRO A 148 16.43 10.25 -1.34
N ASN A 149 17.19 10.70 -0.32
CA ASN A 149 17.29 10.01 0.97
C ASN A 149 15.99 10.09 1.76
N ALA A 150 15.34 11.26 1.78
CA ALA A 150 14.05 11.44 2.45
C ALA A 150 12.94 10.57 1.82
N VAL A 151 12.89 10.46 0.49
CA VAL A 151 11.96 9.57 -0.23
C VAL A 151 12.24 8.10 0.09
N ALA A 152 13.50 7.69 0.14
CA ALA A 152 13.89 6.33 0.52
C ALA A 152 13.47 6.01 1.97
N LEU A 153 13.68 6.94 2.91
CA LEU A 153 13.25 6.80 4.31
C LEU A 153 11.73 6.73 4.43
N ASN A 154 10.98 7.50 3.65
CA ASN A 154 9.52 7.42 3.63
C ASN A 154 9.02 6.06 3.14
N SER A 155 9.63 5.53 2.09
CA SER A 155 9.33 4.18 1.59
C SER A 155 9.68 3.08 2.60
N LEU A 156 10.81 3.23 3.30
CA LEU A 156 11.21 2.34 4.38
C LEU A 156 10.19 2.37 5.52
N SER A 157 9.79 3.57 5.96
CA SER A 157 8.78 3.75 7.02
C SER A 157 7.48 3.05 6.68
N PHE A 158 6.98 3.21 5.45
CA PHE A 158 5.74 2.58 5.01
C PHE A 158 5.80 1.04 5.13
N ASN A 159 6.88 0.40 4.67
CA ASN A 159 7.02 -1.05 4.71
C ASN A 159 7.29 -1.60 6.12
N VAL A 160 8.13 -0.92 6.88
CA VAL A 160 8.44 -1.28 8.28
C VAL A 160 7.18 -1.14 9.15
N SER A 161 6.48 -0.01 9.03
CA SER A 161 5.24 0.23 9.78
C SER A 161 4.15 -0.77 9.44
N ARG A 162 4.03 -1.17 8.17
CA ARG A 162 3.09 -2.22 7.75
C ARG A 162 3.39 -3.52 8.47
N THR A 163 4.63 -3.98 8.43
CA THR A 163 5.03 -5.24 9.07
C THR A 163 4.85 -5.20 10.58
N ILE A 164 5.30 -4.12 11.23
CA ILE A 164 5.19 -3.94 12.69
C ILE A 164 3.73 -3.79 13.11
N GLY A 165 2.95 -2.96 12.42
CA GLY A 165 1.54 -2.73 12.74
C GLY A 165 0.70 -4.00 12.64
N GLN A 166 0.91 -4.79 11.58
CA GLN A 166 0.23 -6.07 11.41
C GLN A 166 0.63 -7.09 12.50
N ALA A 167 1.92 -7.14 12.88
CA ALA A 167 2.40 -8.01 13.95
C ALA A 167 1.84 -7.60 15.32
N LEU A 168 1.82 -6.30 15.61
CA LEU A 168 1.32 -5.76 16.88
C LEU A 168 -0.17 -6.00 17.07
N PHE A 169 -0.96 -6.09 15.99
CA PHE A 169 -2.39 -6.35 16.10
C PHE A 169 -2.71 -7.54 17.01
N GLY A 170 -2.05 -8.67 16.80
CA GLY A 170 -2.32 -9.89 17.58
C GLY A 170 -2.04 -9.72 19.08
N VAL A 171 -0.92 -9.05 19.43
CA VAL A 171 -0.54 -8.78 20.81
C VAL A 171 -1.51 -7.77 21.46
N VAL A 172 -1.82 -6.69 20.72
CA VAL A 172 -2.69 -5.63 21.22
C VAL A 172 -4.13 -6.12 21.38
N ALA A 173 -4.64 -6.93 20.46
CA ALA A 173 -5.96 -7.54 20.59
C ALA A 173 -6.03 -8.50 21.81
N ALA A 174 -4.98 -9.28 22.06
CA ALA A 174 -4.89 -10.12 23.25
C ALA A 174 -4.87 -9.31 24.55
N LEU A 175 -4.16 -8.17 24.59
CA LEU A 175 -4.24 -7.23 25.70
C LEU A 175 -5.64 -6.61 25.85
N GLY A 176 -6.34 -6.41 24.76
CA GLY A 176 -7.73 -5.92 24.77
C GLY A 176 -8.69 -6.87 25.47
N VAL A 177 -8.44 -8.19 25.49
CA VAL A 177 -9.22 -9.17 26.24
C VAL A 177 -9.21 -8.84 27.73
N SER A 178 -8.06 -8.59 28.32
CA SER A 178 -7.93 -8.27 29.74
C SER A 178 -8.36 -6.85 30.08
N LEU A 179 -8.05 -5.86 29.23
CA LEU A 179 -8.24 -4.45 29.54
C LEU A 179 -9.67 -3.94 29.23
N LEU A 180 -10.31 -4.45 28.16
CA LEU A 180 -11.59 -3.91 27.67
C LEU A 180 -12.72 -4.94 27.61
N ALA A 181 -12.39 -6.23 27.57
CA ALA A 181 -13.40 -7.30 27.48
C ALA A 181 -13.67 -8.02 28.81
N GLY A 182 -13.04 -7.59 29.90
CA GLY A 182 -13.23 -8.21 31.23
C GLY A 182 -12.76 -9.67 31.30
N GLY A 183 -11.77 -10.04 30.47
CA GLY A 183 -11.26 -11.41 30.36
C GLY A 183 -12.02 -12.31 29.39
N ASP A 184 -13.10 -11.83 28.78
CA ASP A 184 -13.90 -12.59 27.82
C ASP A 184 -13.31 -12.44 26.39
N PRO A 185 -12.72 -13.53 25.82
CA PRO A 185 -12.10 -13.47 24.51
C PRO A 185 -13.10 -13.38 23.34
N ASP A 186 -14.39 -13.58 23.59
CA ASP A 186 -15.41 -13.55 22.53
C ASP A 186 -16.10 -12.17 22.43
N ARG A 187 -15.88 -11.28 23.38
CA ARG A 187 -16.39 -9.90 23.29
C ARG A 187 -15.67 -9.08 22.22
N LEU A 188 -16.45 -8.41 21.36
CA LEU A 188 -15.90 -7.52 20.31
C LEU A 188 -15.09 -6.35 20.88
N SER A 189 -15.37 -5.91 22.11
CA SER A 189 -14.65 -4.82 22.78
C SER A 189 -13.13 -5.05 22.86
N ARG A 190 -12.65 -6.31 22.83
CA ARG A 190 -11.22 -6.61 22.77
C ARG A 190 -10.54 -6.00 21.55
N LEU A 191 -11.27 -5.88 20.44
CA LEU A 191 -10.76 -5.31 19.18
C LEU A 191 -10.76 -3.78 19.17
N ALA A 192 -11.30 -3.12 20.20
CA ALA A 192 -11.29 -1.66 20.31
C ALA A 192 -9.91 -1.10 20.65
N LEU A 193 -9.06 -1.86 21.35
CA LEU A 193 -7.75 -1.38 21.77
C LEU A 193 -6.81 -1.00 20.60
N PRO A 194 -6.68 -1.78 19.53
CA PRO A 194 -5.95 -1.37 18.33
C PRO A 194 -6.44 -0.03 17.75
N PHE A 195 -7.75 0.20 17.74
CA PHE A 195 -8.35 1.44 17.26
C PHE A 195 -8.01 2.63 18.16
N TYR A 196 -8.13 2.48 19.50
CA TYR A 196 -7.74 3.53 20.45
C TYR A 196 -6.26 3.90 20.36
N LEU A 197 -5.37 2.93 20.20
CA LEU A 197 -3.95 3.21 20.02
C LEU A 197 -3.67 3.98 18.73
N ASN A 198 -4.41 3.68 17.66
CA ASN A 198 -4.30 4.47 16.44
C ASN A 198 -4.85 5.89 16.61
N VAL A 199 -5.96 6.07 17.33
CA VAL A 199 -6.46 7.40 17.73
C VAL A 199 -5.35 8.20 18.42
N GLY A 200 -4.65 7.59 19.40
CA GLY A 200 -3.49 8.20 20.05
C GLY A 200 -2.39 8.62 19.09
N SER A 201 -2.12 7.81 18.07
CA SER A 201 -1.09 8.10 17.07
C SER A 201 -1.42 9.32 16.19
N PHE A 202 -2.68 9.57 15.88
CA PHE A 202 -3.13 10.75 15.13
C PHE A 202 -2.88 12.05 15.88
N PHE A 203 -3.02 12.06 17.21
CA PHE A 203 -2.69 13.25 18.01
C PHE A 203 -1.22 13.64 17.88
N ALA A 204 -0.30 12.67 17.81
CA ALA A 204 1.11 12.96 17.61
C ALA A 204 1.38 13.64 16.26
N VAL A 205 0.73 13.18 15.19
CA VAL A 205 0.86 13.79 13.85
C VAL A 205 0.23 15.19 13.83
N LEU A 206 -0.97 15.35 14.36
CA LEU A 206 -1.65 16.63 14.41
C LEU A 206 -0.86 17.67 15.20
N PHE A 207 -0.28 17.27 16.35
CA PHE A 207 0.60 18.15 17.14
C PHE A 207 1.82 18.60 16.34
N VAL A 208 2.48 17.68 15.63
CA VAL A 208 3.64 18.00 14.80
C VAL A 208 3.23 18.91 13.63
N LEU A 209 2.14 18.61 12.93
CA LEU A 209 1.62 19.46 11.84
C LEU A 209 1.21 20.86 12.32
N ALA A 210 0.73 20.97 13.56
CA ALA A 210 0.36 22.25 14.15
C ALA A 210 1.60 23.11 14.48
N THR A 211 2.72 22.49 14.86
CA THR A 211 3.92 23.19 15.37
C THR A 211 5.03 23.37 14.34
N LEU A 212 5.00 22.64 13.21
CA LEU A 212 6.00 22.80 12.17
C LEU A 212 5.80 24.07 11.35
N PRO A 213 6.88 24.81 11.04
CA PRO A 213 6.84 25.90 10.09
C PRO A 213 6.69 25.35 8.66
N PHE A 214 5.73 25.86 7.91
CA PHE A 214 5.55 25.53 6.50
C PHE A 214 6.02 26.70 5.65
N PRO A 215 6.93 26.50 4.70
CA PRO A 215 7.32 27.57 3.77
C PRO A 215 6.12 27.98 2.91
N PRO A 216 5.95 29.28 2.65
CA PRO A 216 4.99 29.74 1.67
C PRO A 216 5.35 29.16 0.29
N ARG A 217 4.36 28.67 -0.44
CA ARG A 217 4.55 28.14 -1.79
C ARG A 217 3.79 28.98 -2.80
N GLU A 218 4.43 29.25 -3.92
CA GLU A 218 3.75 29.80 -5.09
C GLU A 218 2.82 28.73 -5.69
N ILE A 219 1.57 29.12 -5.90
CA ILE A 219 0.56 28.27 -6.52
C ILE A 219 0.83 28.29 -8.03
N GLY A 220 1.38 27.20 -8.55
CA GLY A 220 1.66 27.05 -9.97
C GLY A 220 0.38 26.94 -10.82
N GLN A 221 0.36 27.56 -11.98
CA GLN A 221 -0.66 27.31 -13.00
C GLN A 221 -0.34 25.97 -13.67
N HIS A 222 -1.20 24.98 -13.50
CA HIS A 222 -1.10 23.68 -14.16
C HIS A 222 -2.03 23.66 -15.37
N GLY A 223 -1.58 22.99 -16.43
CA GLY A 223 -2.38 22.76 -17.64
C GLY A 223 -3.61 21.87 -17.40
N SER A 224 -4.34 21.58 -18.45
CA SER A 224 -5.53 20.71 -18.39
C SER A 224 -5.14 19.27 -17.99
N VAL A 225 -5.70 18.76 -16.89
CA VAL A 225 -5.53 17.36 -16.46
C VAL A 225 -5.92 16.38 -17.57
N ALA A 226 -6.94 16.72 -18.36
CA ALA A 226 -7.40 15.89 -19.47
C ALA A 226 -6.34 15.74 -20.57
N ASP A 227 -5.60 16.80 -20.86
CA ASP A 227 -4.54 16.77 -21.88
C ASP A 227 -3.34 15.96 -21.40
N ASP A 228 -2.97 16.09 -20.12
CA ASP A 228 -1.91 15.29 -19.48
C ASP A 228 -2.23 13.80 -19.51
N VAL A 229 -3.48 13.42 -19.20
CA VAL A 229 -3.94 12.02 -19.27
C VAL A 229 -3.93 11.53 -20.72
N ARG A 230 -4.40 12.34 -21.68
CA ARG A 230 -4.43 11.98 -23.11
C ARG A 230 -3.04 11.75 -23.66
N GLU A 231 -2.09 12.60 -23.31
CA GLU A 231 -0.70 12.49 -23.74
C GLU A 231 -0.01 11.27 -23.12
N GLY A 232 -0.19 11.05 -21.81
CA GLY A 232 0.30 9.86 -21.14
C GLY A 232 -0.26 8.57 -21.75
N LEU A 233 -1.56 8.53 -22.06
CA LEU A 233 -2.21 7.38 -22.67
C LEU A 233 -1.72 7.12 -24.10
N ARG A 234 -1.48 8.19 -24.88
CA ARG A 234 -0.88 8.08 -26.22
C ARG A 234 0.50 7.46 -26.14
N TYR A 235 1.33 7.91 -25.22
CA TYR A 235 2.66 7.35 -24.99
C TYR A 235 2.63 5.87 -24.59
N VAL A 236 1.77 5.51 -23.63
CA VAL A 236 1.60 4.11 -23.18
C VAL A 236 1.18 3.21 -24.35
N ARG A 237 0.23 3.67 -25.19
CA ARG A 237 -0.20 2.91 -26.37
C ARG A 237 0.92 2.72 -27.41
N ALA A 238 1.73 3.74 -27.60
CA ALA A 238 2.84 3.74 -28.57
C ALA A 238 4.07 2.96 -28.07
N THR A 239 4.22 2.73 -26.75
CA THR A 239 5.40 2.09 -26.16
C THR A 239 5.06 0.70 -25.61
N PRO A 240 5.26 -0.38 -26.40
CA PRO A 240 4.87 -1.75 -26.02
C PRO A 240 5.47 -2.22 -24.69
N ALA A 241 6.71 -1.82 -24.38
CA ALA A 241 7.40 -2.18 -23.15
C ALA A 241 6.63 -1.66 -21.90
N VAL A 242 6.23 -0.40 -21.92
CA VAL A 242 5.46 0.23 -20.83
C VAL A 242 4.05 -0.36 -20.77
N ARG A 243 3.36 -0.44 -21.92
CA ARG A 243 2.01 -0.98 -22.03
C ARG A 243 1.91 -2.40 -21.46
N ASN A 244 2.82 -3.29 -21.85
CA ASN A 244 2.76 -4.70 -21.44
C ASN A 244 3.07 -4.89 -19.94
N VAL A 245 3.98 -4.07 -19.37
CA VAL A 245 4.22 -4.06 -17.92
C VAL A 245 2.98 -3.56 -17.16
N MET A 246 2.34 -2.49 -17.63
CA MET A 246 1.12 -1.96 -17.01
C MET A 246 -0.04 -2.95 -17.13
N LEU A 247 -0.21 -3.62 -18.27
CA LEU A 247 -1.22 -4.67 -18.45
C LEU A 247 -0.98 -5.83 -17.48
N LEU A 248 0.26 -6.31 -17.35
CA LEU A 248 0.59 -7.38 -16.41
C LEU A 248 0.26 -6.98 -14.96
N VAL A 249 0.68 -5.79 -14.53
CA VAL A 249 0.39 -5.29 -13.18
C VAL A 249 -1.11 -5.16 -12.95
N GLY A 250 -1.86 -4.61 -13.91
CA GLY A 250 -3.31 -4.47 -13.83
C GLY A 250 -4.02 -5.83 -13.71
N LEU A 251 -3.64 -6.81 -14.55
CA LEU A 251 -4.24 -8.14 -14.53
C LEU A 251 -3.90 -8.91 -13.25
N LEU A 252 -2.68 -8.78 -12.73
CA LEU A 252 -2.30 -9.39 -11.46
C LEU A 252 -2.95 -8.67 -10.27
N SER A 253 -3.16 -7.35 -10.34
CA SER A 253 -3.93 -6.60 -9.33
C SER A 253 -5.40 -6.98 -9.33
N LEU A 254 -5.97 -7.26 -10.48
CA LEU A 254 -7.34 -7.76 -10.61
C LEU A 254 -7.49 -9.17 -10.03
N THR A 255 -6.46 -10.01 -10.12
CA THR A 255 -6.54 -11.44 -9.76
C THR A 255 -5.90 -11.72 -8.40
N VAL A 256 -4.58 -11.84 -8.31
CA VAL A 256 -3.87 -12.44 -7.17
C VAL A 256 -3.38 -11.44 -6.13
N ILE A 257 -3.24 -10.12 -6.46
CA ILE A 257 -2.67 -9.11 -5.54
C ILE A 257 -3.68 -8.63 -4.47
N ASN A 258 -4.74 -9.37 -4.22
CA ASN A 258 -5.78 -8.99 -3.26
C ASN A 258 -5.56 -9.59 -1.86
N PHE A 259 -4.34 -9.50 -1.34
CA PHE A 259 -3.96 -10.08 -0.04
C PHE A 259 -4.70 -9.44 1.14
N ASN A 260 -5.28 -8.24 0.99
CA ASN A 260 -6.18 -7.65 1.98
C ASN A 260 -7.50 -8.45 2.18
N VAL A 261 -7.88 -9.28 1.22
CA VAL A 261 -9.01 -10.22 1.32
C VAL A 261 -8.52 -11.63 1.60
N ILE A 262 -7.45 -12.06 0.91
CA ILE A 262 -6.95 -13.45 0.97
C ILE A 262 -6.40 -13.78 2.37
N ILE A 263 -5.50 -12.95 2.93
CA ILE A 263 -4.85 -13.24 4.22
C ILE A 263 -5.87 -13.31 5.36
N PRO A 264 -6.76 -12.31 5.57
CA PRO A 264 -7.76 -12.37 6.62
C PRO A 264 -8.67 -13.59 6.51
N TYR A 265 -9.15 -13.86 5.30
CA TYR A 265 -10.05 -14.97 5.05
C TYR A 265 -9.40 -16.33 5.33
N TYR A 266 -8.19 -16.57 4.80
CA TYR A 266 -7.45 -17.80 5.07
C TYR A 266 -7.11 -17.94 6.55
N ALA A 267 -6.60 -16.90 7.20
CA ALA A 267 -6.24 -16.94 8.60
C ALA A 267 -7.46 -17.28 9.48
N ARG A 268 -8.55 -16.53 9.36
CA ARG A 268 -9.70 -16.66 10.27
C ARG A 268 -10.63 -17.80 9.89
N VAL A 269 -10.95 -17.94 8.59
CA VAL A 269 -12.03 -18.83 8.13
C VAL A 269 -11.46 -20.20 7.73
N VAL A 270 -10.32 -20.25 7.02
CA VAL A 270 -9.76 -21.52 6.56
C VAL A 270 -8.97 -22.21 7.68
N PHE A 271 -8.12 -21.47 8.40
CA PHE A 271 -7.28 -22.03 9.46
C PHE A 271 -7.88 -21.92 10.87
N GLY A 272 -8.99 -21.19 11.05
CA GLY A 272 -9.58 -20.95 12.37
C GLY A 272 -8.67 -20.18 13.31
N ALA A 273 -7.74 -19.39 12.77
CA ALA A 273 -6.72 -18.69 13.55
C ALA A 273 -7.35 -17.53 14.35
N ARG A 274 -6.95 -17.41 15.62
CA ARG A 274 -7.25 -16.26 16.47
C ARG A 274 -6.30 -15.09 16.14
N GLU A 275 -6.48 -13.97 16.82
CA GLU A 275 -5.84 -12.67 16.55
C GLU A 275 -4.31 -12.76 16.46
N ALA A 276 -3.67 -13.49 17.38
CA ALA A 276 -2.21 -13.63 17.41
C ALA A 276 -1.67 -14.33 16.15
N ALA A 277 -2.30 -15.43 15.74
CA ALA A 277 -1.89 -16.15 14.53
C ALA A 277 -2.23 -15.36 13.26
N PHE A 278 -3.35 -14.64 13.23
CA PHE A 278 -3.69 -13.74 12.14
C PHE A 278 -2.65 -12.62 11.99
N GLY A 279 -2.26 -11.97 13.10
CA GLY A 279 -1.20 -10.95 13.10
C GLY A 279 0.13 -11.52 12.62
N THR A 280 0.51 -12.74 13.06
CA THR A 280 1.73 -13.42 12.63
C THR A 280 1.74 -13.72 11.14
N LEU A 281 0.64 -14.21 10.57
CA LEU A 281 0.51 -14.49 9.14
C LEU A 281 0.62 -13.22 8.31
N SER A 282 -0.04 -12.14 8.75
CA SER A 282 0.05 -10.83 8.09
C SER A 282 1.47 -10.25 8.17
N ALA A 283 2.13 -10.38 9.32
CA ALA A 283 3.52 -9.95 9.49
C ALA A 283 4.50 -10.76 8.63
N ALA A 284 4.31 -12.09 8.51
CA ALA A 284 5.12 -12.94 7.65
C ALA A 284 5.09 -12.47 6.19
N PHE A 285 3.89 -12.15 5.68
CA PHE A 285 3.74 -11.53 4.36
C PHE A 285 4.51 -10.20 4.27
N GLY A 286 4.42 -9.34 5.29
CA GLY A 286 5.14 -8.07 5.35
C GLY A 286 6.66 -8.23 5.36
N VAL A 287 7.19 -9.18 6.14
CA VAL A 287 8.64 -9.51 6.16
C VAL A 287 9.10 -9.97 4.78
N GLY A 288 8.34 -10.87 4.16
CA GLY A 288 8.64 -11.32 2.79
C GLY A 288 8.65 -10.17 1.79
N ALA A 289 7.66 -9.27 1.87
CA ALA A 289 7.57 -8.09 1.03
C ALA A 289 8.78 -7.17 1.20
N MET A 290 9.23 -6.94 2.44
CA MET A 290 10.44 -6.15 2.73
C MET A 290 11.69 -6.82 2.15
N ALA A 291 11.83 -8.14 2.33
CA ALA A 291 12.94 -8.90 1.76
C ALA A 291 12.95 -8.83 0.22
N GLY A 292 11.78 -8.91 -0.44
CA GLY A 292 11.64 -8.77 -1.89
C GLY A 292 12.04 -7.39 -2.40
N ALA A 293 11.65 -6.33 -1.70
CA ALA A 293 12.04 -4.96 -2.03
C ALA A 293 13.56 -4.74 -1.90
N LEU A 294 14.18 -5.25 -0.83
CA LEU A 294 15.63 -5.19 -0.61
C LEU A 294 16.39 -6.01 -1.65
N TRP A 295 15.90 -7.22 -1.95
CA TRP A 295 16.51 -8.05 -3.00
C TRP A 295 16.46 -7.35 -4.36
N GLN A 296 15.34 -6.74 -4.71
CA GLN A 296 15.19 -5.97 -5.94
C GLN A 296 16.20 -4.80 -6.00
N ALA A 297 16.38 -4.06 -4.91
CA ALA A 297 17.31 -2.94 -4.83
C ALA A 297 18.78 -3.38 -5.05
N SER A 298 19.12 -4.63 -4.72
CA SER A 298 20.46 -5.20 -4.89
C SER A 298 20.73 -5.75 -6.29
N LYS A 299 19.74 -5.81 -7.19
CA LYS A 299 19.84 -6.46 -8.50
C LYS A 299 19.69 -5.45 -9.65
N PRO A 300 20.61 -5.43 -10.62
CA PRO A 300 20.68 -4.38 -11.65
C PRO A 300 19.65 -4.53 -12.79
N ASN A 301 18.87 -5.61 -12.85
CA ASN A 301 17.95 -5.88 -13.97
C ASN A 301 16.49 -5.98 -13.53
N PRO A 302 15.76 -4.85 -13.40
CA PRO A 302 14.36 -4.86 -13.02
C PRO A 302 13.46 -5.61 -14.01
N ALA A 303 13.76 -5.61 -15.31
CA ALA A 303 12.96 -6.33 -16.30
C ALA A 303 13.00 -7.86 -16.12
N ARG A 304 14.13 -8.43 -15.66
CA ARG A 304 14.23 -9.84 -15.28
C ARG A 304 13.52 -10.10 -13.95
N ASN A 305 13.75 -9.23 -12.97
CA ASN A 305 13.23 -9.39 -11.63
C ASN A 305 11.70 -9.32 -11.59
N LEU A 306 11.08 -8.55 -12.47
CA LEU A 306 9.63 -8.51 -12.68
C LEU A 306 9.06 -9.90 -12.96
N ARG A 307 9.70 -10.68 -13.87
CA ARG A 307 9.27 -12.05 -14.18
C ARG A 307 9.46 -12.99 -12.99
N VAL A 308 10.61 -12.88 -12.33
CA VAL A 308 10.93 -13.69 -11.13
C VAL A 308 9.90 -13.41 -10.03
N GLY A 309 9.59 -12.14 -9.76
CA GLY A 309 8.57 -11.75 -8.78
C GLY A 309 7.19 -12.29 -9.12
N ALA A 310 6.78 -12.20 -10.39
CA ALA A 310 5.49 -12.73 -10.85
C ALA A 310 5.40 -14.27 -10.68
N VAL A 311 6.43 -15.01 -11.06
CA VAL A 311 6.45 -16.49 -10.92
C VAL A 311 6.41 -16.88 -9.44
N ILE A 312 7.22 -16.26 -8.58
CA ILE A 312 7.22 -16.55 -7.14
C ILE A 312 5.85 -16.23 -6.54
N LEU A 313 5.24 -15.07 -6.87
CA LEU A 313 3.93 -14.70 -6.39
C LEU A 313 2.86 -15.73 -6.75
N LEU A 314 2.79 -16.13 -8.02
CA LEU A 314 1.78 -17.06 -8.51
C LEU A 314 1.98 -18.47 -7.93
N ALA A 315 3.22 -18.97 -7.92
CA ALA A 315 3.54 -20.28 -7.37
C ALA A 315 3.26 -20.35 -5.86
N SER A 316 3.65 -19.32 -5.09
CA SER A 316 3.40 -19.29 -3.66
C SER A 316 1.92 -19.07 -3.33
N ALA A 317 1.14 -18.36 -4.15
CA ALA A 317 -0.30 -18.25 -3.98
C ALA A 317 -1.01 -19.60 -4.22
N VAL A 318 -0.58 -20.37 -5.22
CA VAL A 318 -1.04 -21.75 -5.41
C VAL A 318 -0.65 -22.62 -4.21
N ALA A 319 0.59 -22.52 -3.73
CA ALA A 319 1.04 -23.29 -2.56
C ALA A 319 0.20 -22.95 -1.32
N LEU A 320 -0.16 -21.67 -1.12
CA LEU A 320 -1.03 -21.25 -0.01
C LEU A 320 -2.37 -21.96 -0.01
N ALA A 321 -2.96 -22.21 -1.18
CA ALA A 321 -4.23 -22.92 -1.33
C ALA A 321 -4.20 -24.35 -0.74
N PHE A 322 -3.03 -24.96 -0.66
CA PHE A 322 -2.84 -26.33 -0.19
C PHE A 322 -2.17 -26.44 1.18
N THR A 323 -1.89 -25.32 1.86
CA THR A 323 -1.33 -25.34 3.21
C THR A 323 -2.35 -25.90 4.21
N PRO A 324 -1.96 -26.83 5.09
CA PRO A 324 -2.88 -27.47 6.04
C PRO A 324 -3.16 -26.59 7.27
N GLY A 325 -2.37 -25.55 7.52
CA GLY A 325 -2.51 -24.72 8.72
C GLY A 325 -1.56 -23.53 8.78
N PRO A 326 -1.69 -22.70 9.82
CA PRO A 326 -1.01 -21.40 9.90
C PRO A 326 0.52 -21.51 9.96
N ALA A 327 1.07 -22.57 10.56
CA ALA A 327 2.53 -22.75 10.68
C ALA A 327 3.21 -22.86 9.31
N LEU A 328 2.64 -23.64 8.38
CA LEU A 328 3.15 -23.78 7.02
C LEU A 328 2.70 -22.61 6.12
N ALA A 329 1.58 -21.97 6.42
CA ALA A 329 1.12 -20.80 5.69
C ALA A 329 2.04 -19.58 5.88
N ALA A 330 2.67 -19.42 7.04
CA ALA A 330 3.54 -18.27 7.33
C ALA A 330 4.73 -18.15 6.35
N PRO A 331 5.58 -19.16 6.14
CA PRO A 331 6.68 -19.08 5.15
C PRO A 331 6.16 -18.94 3.71
N VAL A 332 5.01 -19.54 3.38
CA VAL A 332 4.40 -19.40 2.05
C VAL A 332 3.89 -17.96 1.84
N LEU A 333 3.26 -17.36 2.84
CA LEU A 333 2.86 -15.94 2.79
C LEU A 333 4.07 -15.01 2.71
N ALA A 334 5.18 -15.33 3.37
CA ALA A 334 6.42 -14.58 3.18
C ALA A 334 6.91 -14.68 1.73
N ALA A 335 6.82 -15.84 1.08
CA ALA A 335 7.13 -15.99 -0.34
C ALA A 335 6.16 -15.20 -1.23
N CYS A 336 4.85 -15.16 -0.91
CA CYS A 336 3.87 -14.33 -1.60
C CYS A 336 4.24 -12.83 -1.51
N GLY A 337 4.56 -12.36 -0.30
CA GLY A 337 4.99 -10.97 -0.07
C GLY A 337 6.28 -10.63 -0.83
N PHE A 338 7.28 -11.52 -0.78
CA PHE A 338 8.52 -11.38 -1.54
C PHE A 338 8.26 -11.25 -3.05
N GLY A 339 7.49 -12.18 -3.61
CA GLY A 339 7.14 -12.17 -5.04
C GLY A 339 6.38 -10.89 -5.43
N MET A 340 5.39 -10.50 -4.63
CA MET A 340 4.57 -9.32 -4.89
C MET A 340 5.41 -8.03 -4.91
N LEU A 341 6.23 -7.78 -3.88
CA LEU A 341 7.03 -6.54 -3.84
C LEU A 341 8.15 -6.55 -4.88
N THR A 342 8.77 -7.70 -5.13
CA THR A 342 9.73 -7.85 -6.23
C THR A 342 9.09 -7.49 -7.57
N LEU A 343 7.89 -7.99 -7.85
CA LEU A 343 7.12 -7.67 -9.06
C LEU A 343 6.81 -6.17 -9.13
N LEU A 344 6.18 -5.60 -8.09
CA LEU A 344 5.70 -4.22 -8.12
C LEU A 344 6.83 -3.19 -8.19
N VAL A 345 7.91 -3.38 -7.42
CA VAL A 345 9.07 -2.50 -7.46
C VAL A 345 9.79 -2.60 -8.80
N SER A 346 9.90 -3.83 -9.35
CA SER A 346 10.51 -4.05 -10.67
C SER A 346 9.69 -3.43 -11.79
N ALA A 347 8.36 -3.56 -11.73
CA ALA A 347 7.45 -2.95 -12.70
C ALA A 347 7.55 -1.42 -12.67
N ASN A 348 7.49 -0.83 -11.47
CA ASN A 348 7.64 0.61 -11.27
C ASN A 348 8.98 1.11 -11.83
N SER A 349 10.09 0.45 -11.48
CA SER A 349 11.43 0.82 -11.98
C SER A 349 11.54 0.67 -13.50
N THR A 350 10.97 -0.41 -14.07
CA THR A 350 11.00 -0.65 -15.51
C THR A 350 10.26 0.46 -16.25
N VAL A 351 9.07 0.83 -15.77
CA VAL A 351 8.27 1.90 -16.36
C VAL A 351 9.02 3.24 -16.25
N GLN A 352 9.51 3.62 -15.05
CA GLN A 352 10.22 4.87 -14.84
C GLN A 352 11.47 5.02 -15.69
N LEU A 353 12.27 3.95 -15.86
CA LEU A 353 13.50 3.99 -16.64
C LEU A 353 13.28 3.98 -18.16
N THR A 354 12.08 3.66 -18.61
CA THR A 354 11.71 3.64 -20.05
C THR A 354 11.10 4.97 -20.51
N ILE A 355 10.59 5.80 -19.58
CA ILE A 355 9.84 7.01 -19.89
C ILE A 355 10.77 8.22 -19.94
N PRO A 356 10.67 9.11 -20.96
CA PRO A 356 11.33 10.41 -20.98
C PRO A 356 10.90 11.29 -19.80
N ASP A 357 11.81 12.15 -19.30
CA ASP A 357 11.59 12.95 -18.10
C ASP A 357 10.32 13.82 -18.14
N HIS A 358 10.04 14.44 -19.30
CA HIS A 358 8.88 15.30 -19.49
C HIS A 358 7.51 14.57 -19.44
N LEU A 359 7.48 13.24 -19.67
CA LEU A 359 6.25 12.41 -19.60
C LEU A 359 6.15 11.62 -18.30
N ARG A 360 7.22 11.60 -17.46
CA ARG A 360 7.30 10.72 -16.29
C ARG A 360 6.12 10.89 -15.35
N GLY A 361 5.76 12.10 -15.00
CA GLY A 361 4.61 12.36 -14.11
C GLY A 361 3.30 11.84 -14.67
N ARG A 362 3.03 12.08 -15.95
CA ARG A 362 1.79 11.71 -16.65
C ARG A 362 1.63 10.20 -16.77
N VAL A 363 2.69 9.49 -17.15
CA VAL A 363 2.63 8.02 -17.28
C VAL A 363 2.63 7.33 -15.92
N MET A 364 3.35 7.86 -14.92
CA MET A 364 3.35 7.30 -13.58
C MET A 364 2.02 7.48 -12.86
N SER A 365 1.26 8.55 -13.14
CA SER A 365 -0.11 8.68 -12.64
C SER A 365 -1.04 7.61 -13.22
N LEU A 366 -0.92 7.30 -14.53
CA LEU A 366 -1.65 6.20 -15.17
C LEU A 366 -1.25 4.83 -14.58
N TYR A 367 0.05 4.61 -14.32
CA TYR A 367 0.53 3.39 -13.68
C TYR A 367 -0.11 3.21 -12.28
N SER A 368 -0.10 4.27 -11.47
CA SER A 368 -0.74 4.25 -10.15
C SER A 368 -2.24 4.04 -10.23
N PHE A 369 -2.90 4.66 -11.21
CA PHE A 369 -4.33 4.46 -11.48
C PHE A 369 -4.65 2.99 -11.82
N VAL A 370 -3.84 2.35 -12.66
CA VAL A 370 -4.02 0.92 -13.00
C VAL A 370 -3.78 0.04 -11.76
N LEU A 371 -2.70 0.29 -11.03
CA LEU A 371 -2.34 -0.52 -9.85
C LEU A 371 -3.42 -0.43 -8.74
N VAL A 372 -3.82 0.78 -8.37
CA VAL A 372 -4.78 1.01 -7.29
C VAL A 372 -6.22 0.79 -7.77
N GLY A 373 -6.52 1.18 -9.00
CA GLY A 373 -7.85 1.09 -9.59
C GLY A 373 -8.34 -0.33 -9.84
N MET A 374 -7.43 -1.28 -10.07
CA MET A 374 -7.78 -2.70 -10.17
C MET A 374 -7.98 -3.37 -8.79
N GLY A 375 -7.65 -2.69 -7.70
CA GLY A 375 -7.85 -3.20 -6.33
C GLY A 375 -9.32 -3.49 -5.98
N PRO A 376 -10.25 -2.52 -6.09
CA PRO A 376 -11.67 -2.75 -5.79
C PRO A 376 -12.31 -3.89 -6.60
N PRO A 377 -12.26 -3.91 -7.95
CA PRO A 377 -12.80 -5.02 -8.71
C PRO A 377 -12.09 -6.34 -8.45
N GLY A 378 -10.77 -6.30 -8.18
CA GLY A 378 -10.00 -7.47 -7.80
C GLY A 378 -10.39 -8.02 -6.42
N ALA A 379 -10.67 -7.16 -5.46
CA ALA A 379 -11.16 -7.58 -4.14
C ALA A 379 -12.53 -8.25 -4.22
N LEU A 380 -13.43 -7.75 -5.07
CA LEU A 380 -14.71 -8.41 -5.34
C LEU A 380 -14.51 -9.78 -6.01
N LEU A 381 -13.69 -9.84 -7.05
CA LEU A 381 -13.39 -11.10 -7.72
C LEU A 381 -12.77 -12.11 -6.75
N ALA A 382 -11.78 -11.69 -5.96
CA ALA A 382 -11.14 -12.55 -4.97
C ALA A 382 -12.15 -13.03 -3.92
N SER A 383 -12.94 -12.12 -3.34
CA SER A 383 -13.91 -12.46 -2.30
C SER A 383 -14.99 -13.43 -2.78
N THR A 384 -15.46 -13.28 -4.02
CA THR A 384 -16.49 -14.19 -4.59
C THR A 384 -15.92 -15.58 -4.89
N LEU A 385 -14.68 -15.67 -5.39
CA LEU A 385 -14.08 -16.96 -5.76
C LEU A 385 -13.58 -17.76 -4.57
N ILE A 386 -13.00 -17.11 -3.53
CA ILE A 386 -12.45 -17.80 -2.35
C ILE A 386 -13.48 -18.05 -1.26
N GLY A 387 -14.68 -17.47 -1.33
CA GLY A 387 -15.74 -17.64 -0.33
C GLY A 387 -16.16 -19.12 -0.20
N ARG A 388 -16.53 -19.55 1.04
CA ARG A 388 -17.10 -20.89 1.24
C ARG A 388 -18.43 -21.07 0.51
N GLU A 389 -19.20 -19.99 0.40
CA GLU A 389 -20.46 -19.92 -0.35
C GLU A 389 -20.24 -19.64 -1.84
N GLY A 390 -19.01 -19.35 -2.24
CA GLY A 390 -18.62 -19.14 -3.61
C GLY A 390 -18.56 -20.43 -4.42
N PRO A 391 -18.55 -20.33 -5.76
CA PRO A 391 -18.68 -21.48 -6.66
C PRO A 391 -17.50 -22.46 -6.55
N LEU A 392 -16.33 -22.01 -6.08
CA LEU A 392 -15.09 -22.79 -6.06
C LEU A 392 -14.57 -23.07 -4.64
N GLY A 393 -14.99 -22.26 -3.66
CA GLY A 393 -14.47 -22.30 -2.30
C GLY A 393 -13.01 -21.82 -2.18
N PRO A 394 -12.45 -21.79 -0.96
CA PRO A 394 -11.19 -21.12 -0.69
C PRO A 394 -10.00 -21.69 -1.50
N ARG A 395 -9.88 -23.00 -1.55
CA ARG A 395 -8.75 -23.66 -2.23
C ARG A 395 -8.76 -23.42 -3.74
N TRP A 396 -9.85 -23.81 -4.39
CA TRP A 396 -9.94 -23.71 -5.85
C TRP A 396 -10.16 -22.28 -6.33
N GLY A 397 -10.79 -21.42 -5.53
CA GLY A 397 -10.89 -20.00 -5.80
C GLY A 397 -9.52 -19.33 -5.89
N LEU A 398 -8.61 -19.62 -4.94
CA LEU A 398 -7.24 -19.07 -4.97
C LEU A 398 -6.41 -19.67 -6.12
N VAL A 399 -6.58 -20.97 -6.42
CA VAL A 399 -5.94 -21.60 -7.59
C VAL A 399 -6.42 -20.93 -8.88
N THR A 400 -7.72 -20.67 -9.02
CA THR A 400 -8.28 -20.01 -10.20
C THR A 400 -7.76 -18.58 -10.36
N LEU A 401 -7.72 -17.80 -9.29
CA LEU A 401 -7.12 -16.45 -9.31
C LEU A 401 -5.65 -16.50 -9.76
N SER A 402 -4.90 -17.45 -9.23
CA SER A 402 -3.50 -17.64 -9.60
C SER A 402 -3.33 -18.11 -11.04
N ALA A 403 -4.21 -19.01 -11.51
CA ALA A 403 -4.21 -19.48 -12.90
C ALA A 403 -4.54 -18.34 -13.90
N LEU A 404 -5.54 -17.51 -13.59
CA LEU A 404 -5.85 -16.31 -14.40
C LEU A 404 -4.65 -15.37 -14.49
N GLY A 405 -3.97 -15.12 -13.35
CA GLY A 405 -2.71 -14.36 -13.32
C GLY A 405 -1.60 -15.05 -14.12
N GLY A 406 -1.53 -16.38 -14.05
CA GLY A 406 -0.57 -17.20 -14.81
C GLY A 406 -0.80 -17.11 -16.32
N VAL A 407 -2.05 -17.20 -16.77
CA VAL A 407 -2.42 -16.98 -18.18
C VAL A 407 -2.01 -15.58 -18.64
N ALA A 408 -2.27 -14.55 -17.84
CA ALA A 408 -1.86 -13.19 -18.15
C ALA A 408 -0.32 -13.07 -18.26
N LEU A 409 0.42 -13.68 -17.34
CA LEU A 409 1.88 -13.71 -17.39
C LEU A 409 2.41 -14.44 -18.64
N LEU A 410 1.85 -15.61 -18.96
CA LEU A 410 2.26 -16.39 -20.13
C LEU A 410 1.97 -15.65 -21.45
N ALA A 411 0.77 -15.04 -21.57
CA ALA A 411 0.37 -14.27 -22.76
C ALA A 411 1.28 -13.07 -23.01
N LEU A 412 1.81 -12.48 -21.93
CA LEU A 412 2.70 -11.32 -22.01
C LEU A 412 4.19 -11.70 -21.95
N TRP A 413 4.55 -12.94 -21.63
CA TRP A 413 5.93 -13.36 -21.34
C TRP A 413 6.97 -12.95 -22.40
N GLY A 414 6.66 -13.22 -23.65
CA GLY A 414 7.54 -12.88 -24.79
C GLY A 414 7.54 -11.39 -25.13
N ARG A 415 6.50 -10.66 -24.69
CA ARG A 415 6.29 -9.23 -24.97
C ARG A 415 6.83 -8.32 -23.87
N LEU A 416 7.13 -8.87 -22.69
CA LEU A 416 7.76 -8.12 -21.61
C LEU A 416 9.21 -7.75 -21.99
N PRO A 417 9.71 -6.57 -21.58
CA PRO A 417 11.08 -6.17 -21.88
C PRO A 417 12.08 -7.13 -21.21
N ARG A 418 13.11 -7.55 -21.94
CA ARG A 418 14.21 -8.38 -21.41
C ARG A 418 15.33 -7.54 -20.83
N ARG A 419 15.53 -6.34 -21.40
CA ARG A 419 16.44 -5.29 -20.93
C ARG A 419 15.71 -3.96 -21.00
N ILE A 420 16.11 -3.02 -20.19
CA ILE A 420 15.60 -1.66 -20.25
C ILE A 420 16.44 -0.92 -21.30
N THR A 421 15.78 -0.40 -22.30
CA THR A 421 16.40 0.56 -23.24
C THR A 421 16.03 1.95 -22.73
N PRO A 422 16.98 2.73 -22.21
CA PRO A 422 16.70 4.11 -21.86
C PRO A 422 16.15 4.85 -23.08
N PRO A 423 15.25 5.83 -22.91
CA PRO A 423 14.85 6.68 -24.01
C PRO A 423 16.12 7.27 -24.64
N ALA A 424 16.18 7.32 -25.98
CA ALA A 424 17.25 8.00 -26.67
C ALA A 424 17.35 9.40 -26.06
N ALA A 425 18.56 9.77 -25.59
CA ALA A 425 18.81 11.14 -25.17
C ALA A 425 18.27 12.02 -26.31
N ALA A 426 17.40 12.97 -25.96
CA ALA A 426 16.95 13.95 -26.92
C ALA A 426 18.23 14.50 -27.54
N ALA A 427 18.40 14.29 -28.85
CA ALA A 427 19.56 14.85 -29.55
C ALA A 427 19.57 16.33 -29.19
N ASP A 428 20.67 16.81 -28.64
CA ASP A 428 20.86 18.23 -28.39
C ASP A 428 20.42 18.97 -29.64
N PRO A 429 19.59 20.03 -29.50
CA PRO A 429 19.20 20.81 -30.66
C PRO A 429 20.47 21.25 -31.38
N PRO A 430 20.60 21.03 -32.69
CA PRO A 430 21.80 21.39 -33.41
C PRO A 430 21.99 22.91 -33.32
N GLY A 431 23.04 23.34 -32.62
CA GLY A 431 23.51 24.72 -32.70
C GLY A 431 23.43 25.55 -31.40
N VAL A 432 24.10 25.11 -30.34
CA VAL A 432 24.69 26.07 -29.37
C VAL A 432 26.19 25.81 -29.37
N PRO A 433 27.02 26.75 -29.86
CA PRO A 433 28.46 26.64 -29.71
C PRO A 433 28.84 26.65 -28.24
N ALA A 434 29.73 25.76 -27.84
CA ALA A 434 30.38 25.82 -26.55
C ALA A 434 31.29 27.06 -26.54
N ASP A 435 30.91 28.07 -25.76
CA ASP A 435 31.82 29.15 -25.33
C ASP A 435 32.42 28.78 -23.96
#